data_549ad93415291ab21d1b560583790c60
#
_entry.id   549ad93415291ab21d1b560583790c60
#
_cell.length_a   1.000
_cell.length_b   1.000
_cell.length_c   1.000
_cell.angle_alpha   90.00
_cell.angle_beta   90.00
_cell.angle_gamma   90.00
#
_symmetry.space_group_name_H-M   'P 1'
#
loop_
_entity.id
_entity.type
_entity.pdbx_description
1 polymer ?
#
loop_
_entity_poly.entity_id
_entity_poly.type
_entity_poly.pdbx_seq_one_letter_code
_entity_poly.pdbx_strand_id
1 'polypeptide(L)'
;MLDEETDQRSISKPEISAEKAEGGVAVSLSGDWIARTVGPVEDAVHKTLESDLGKSITLKCDRINRMDTAGALLIEKLERGFAEKGVDVNVDGLRQGNGALFDAVRRSLDMERPTPEKKRGNFVLNGLEGLGRWVVGTAGEFVDGLNILGASLYG
;
A
#
# COMPACT_ATOMS: atom_id res chain seq x y z
N MET A 1 -41.67 -0.01 -14.80
CA MET A 1 -40.48 0.26 -15.59
C MET A 1 -39.52 0.95 -14.65
N LEU A 2 -38.68 0.18 -14.01
CA LEU A 2 -37.66 0.72 -13.11
C LEU A 2 -36.45 0.94 -13.98
N ASP A 3 -36.10 2.20 -14.22
CA ASP A 3 -34.86 2.58 -14.84
C ASP A 3 -33.73 2.19 -13.88
N GLU A 4 -33.17 1.01 -14.11
CA GLU A 4 -31.84 0.68 -13.64
C GLU A 4 -30.84 1.60 -14.35
N GLU A 5 -30.84 2.85 -13.93
CA GLU A 5 -29.71 3.73 -14.17
C GLU A 5 -28.57 3.17 -13.34
N THR A 6 -27.98 2.12 -13.89
CA THR A 6 -26.72 1.56 -13.45
C THR A 6 -25.73 2.71 -13.35
N ASP A 7 -25.43 3.13 -12.13
CA ASP A 7 -24.35 4.06 -11.82
C ASP A 7 -23.00 3.42 -12.30
N GLN A 8 -22.83 3.42 -13.61
CA GLN A 8 -21.55 3.13 -14.27
C GLN A 8 -20.64 4.36 -14.13
N ARG A 9 -20.41 4.79 -12.91
CA ARG A 9 -19.20 5.56 -12.64
C ARG A 9 -18.05 4.66 -13.05
N SER A 10 -17.36 5.06 -14.11
CA SER A 10 -16.23 4.31 -14.62
C SER A 10 -15.26 4.00 -13.47
N ILE A 11 -15.06 2.71 -13.22
CA ILE A 11 -14.14 2.24 -12.18
C ILE A 11 -12.73 2.63 -12.63
N SER A 12 -12.06 3.42 -11.82
CA SER A 12 -10.70 3.87 -12.07
C SER A 12 -9.71 2.85 -11.52
N LYS A 13 -8.77 2.40 -12.34
CA LYS A 13 -7.74 1.46 -11.93
C LYS A 13 -6.90 2.06 -10.79
N PRO A 14 -6.63 1.32 -9.70
CA PRO A 14 -5.71 1.77 -8.67
C PRO A 14 -4.28 1.78 -9.18
N GLU A 15 -3.52 2.81 -8.83
CA GLU A 15 -2.13 2.99 -9.23
C GLU A 15 -1.28 3.44 -8.06
N ILE A 16 0.00 3.04 -8.08
CA ILE A 16 1.03 3.47 -7.15
C ILE A 16 2.17 4.08 -7.94
N SER A 17 2.64 5.24 -7.52
CA SER A 17 3.84 5.88 -8.07
C SER A 17 4.70 6.46 -6.95
N ALA A 18 6.01 6.41 -7.10
CA ALA A 18 6.95 6.96 -6.14
C ALA A 18 7.78 8.07 -6.78
N GLU A 19 7.91 9.20 -6.09
CA GLU A 19 8.65 10.37 -6.54
C GLU A 19 9.52 10.91 -5.39
N LYS A 20 10.71 11.42 -5.72
CA LYS A 20 11.52 12.14 -4.74
C LYS A 20 10.82 13.42 -4.32
N ALA A 21 10.78 13.68 -3.01
CA ALA A 21 10.24 14.89 -2.41
C ALA A 21 11.25 15.50 -1.45
N GLU A 22 11.04 16.74 -1.06
CA GLU A 22 11.84 17.35 0.01
C GLU A 22 11.70 16.55 1.30
N GLY A 23 12.82 16.02 1.80
CA GLY A 23 12.86 15.25 3.04
C GLY A 23 12.58 13.75 2.91
N GLY A 24 12.37 13.20 1.69
CA GLY A 24 12.13 11.76 1.53
C GLY A 24 11.54 11.38 0.18
N VAL A 25 10.67 10.38 0.19
CA VAL A 25 9.96 9.91 -1.01
C VAL A 25 8.46 10.04 -0.80
N ALA A 26 7.76 10.60 -1.77
CA ALA A 26 6.31 10.60 -1.84
C ALA A 26 5.84 9.39 -2.65
N VAL A 27 5.05 8.53 -2.03
CA VAL A 27 4.37 7.42 -2.71
C VAL A 27 2.91 7.82 -2.90
N SER A 28 2.54 8.12 -4.13
CA SER A 28 1.20 8.56 -4.49
C SER A 28 0.31 7.39 -4.85
N LEU A 29 -0.86 7.34 -4.23
CA LEU A 29 -1.90 6.35 -4.46
C LEU A 29 -3.08 7.02 -5.16
N SER A 30 -3.56 6.43 -6.26
CA SER A 30 -4.66 7.00 -7.03
C SER A 30 -5.65 5.93 -7.49
N GLY A 31 -6.83 6.37 -7.95
CA GLY A 31 -7.89 5.48 -8.46
C GLY A 31 -8.79 4.89 -7.39
N ASP A 32 -9.45 3.78 -7.73
CA ASP A 32 -10.41 3.11 -6.86
C ASP A 32 -9.74 1.93 -6.13
N TRP A 33 -9.57 2.09 -4.83
CA TRP A 33 -8.96 1.10 -3.93
C TRP A 33 -10.04 0.28 -3.24
N ILE A 34 -10.71 -0.56 -4.00
CA ILE A 34 -11.83 -1.41 -3.58
C ILE A 34 -11.57 -2.88 -3.89
N ALA A 35 -12.24 -3.81 -3.23
CA ALA A 35 -12.03 -5.26 -3.36
C ALA A 35 -12.01 -5.74 -4.82
N ARG A 36 -12.82 -5.11 -5.69
CA ARG A 36 -12.89 -5.46 -7.12
C ARG A 36 -11.63 -5.09 -7.92
N THR A 37 -10.89 -4.08 -7.49
CA THR A 37 -9.76 -3.49 -8.23
C THR A 37 -8.40 -3.72 -7.59
N VAL A 38 -8.33 -4.05 -6.31
CA VAL A 38 -7.05 -4.14 -5.58
C VAL A 38 -6.22 -5.39 -5.89
N GLY A 39 -6.81 -6.45 -6.43
CA GLY A 39 -6.06 -7.67 -6.78
C GLY A 39 -4.83 -7.38 -7.65
N PRO A 40 -4.98 -6.72 -8.81
CA PRO A 40 -3.85 -6.38 -9.68
C PRO A 40 -2.83 -5.41 -9.06
N VAL A 41 -3.23 -4.58 -8.09
CA VAL A 41 -2.31 -3.63 -7.46
C VAL A 41 -1.53 -4.25 -6.29
N GLU A 42 -1.92 -5.41 -5.82
CA GLU A 42 -1.24 -6.11 -4.74
C GLU A 42 0.23 -6.41 -5.08
N ASP A 43 0.51 -6.81 -6.32
CA ASP A 43 1.88 -7.00 -6.80
C ASP A 43 2.69 -5.69 -6.81
N ALA A 44 2.04 -4.59 -7.18
CA ALA A 44 2.68 -3.27 -7.13
C ALA A 44 2.97 -2.83 -5.68
N VAL A 45 2.09 -3.14 -4.73
CA VAL A 45 2.32 -2.95 -3.29
C VAL A 45 3.56 -3.72 -2.83
N HIS A 46 3.67 -5.01 -3.20
CA HIS A 46 4.83 -5.83 -2.86
C HIS A 46 6.14 -5.26 -3.42
N LYS A 47 6.15 -4.92 -4.71
CA LYS A 47 7.34 -4.32 -5.36
C LYS A 47 7.73 -3.00 -4.71
N THR A 48 6.76 -2.18 -4.34
CA THR A 48 7.00 -0.92 -3.64
C THR A 48 7.63 -1.18 -2.27
N LEU A 49 7.15 -2.19 -1.53
CA LEU A 49 7.73 -2.58 -0.26
C LEU A 49 9.16 -3.14 -0.38
N GLU A 50 9.49 -3.81 -1.47
CA GLU A 50 10.84 -4.34 -1.72
C GLU A 50 11.83 -3.26 -2.17
N SER A 51 11.32 -2.11 -2.62
CA SER A 51 12.17 -1.00 -3.07
C SER A 51 12.81 -0.28 -1.89
N ASP A 52 14.08 0.12 -2.06
CA ASP A 52 14.75 1.01 -1.11
C ASP A 52 14.36 2.46 -1.41
N LEU A 53 13.37 2.95 -0.71
CA LEU A 53 12.85 4.32 -0.85
C LEU A 53 13.44 5.30 0.19
N GLY A 54 14.47 4.89 0.93
CA GLY A 54 15.13 5.74 1.91
C GLY A 54 14.51 5.65 3.31
N LYS A 55 14.72 6.68 4.12
CA LYS A 55 14.40 6.66 5.56
C LYS A 55 13.06 7.31 5.91
N SER A 56 12.48 8.07 5.01
CA SER A 56 11.21 8.77 5.23
C SER A 56 10.32 8.69 3.99
N ILE A 57 9.08 8.28 4.18
CA ILE A 57 8.08 8.10 3.11
C ILE A 57 6.78 8.80 3.51
N THR A 58 6.20 9.50 2.56
CA THR A 58 4.82 10.01 2.68
C THR A 58 3.92 9.27 1.71
N LEU A 59 2.94 8.52 2.22
CA LEU A 59 1.88 7.92 1.42
C LEU A 59 0.81 8.97 1.13
N LYS A 60 0.76 9.46 -0.11
CA LYS A 60 -0.22 10.46 -0.56
C LYS A 60 -1.48 9.78 -1.07
N CYS A 61 -2.58 9.96 -0.37
CA CYS A 61 -3.87 9.32 -0.62
C CYS A 61 -4.94 10.28 -1.17
N ASP A 62 -4.57 11.52 -1.48
CA ASP A 62 -5.47 12.58 -1.95
C ASP A 62 -6.15 12.27 -3.30
N ARG A 63 -5.52 11.41 -4.12
CA ARG A 63 -6.03 10.96 -5.42
C ARG A 63 -6.81 9.64 -5.38
N ILE A 64 -7.03 9.08 -4.19
CA ILE A 64 -7.92 7.93 -4.02
C ILE A 64 -9.37 8.41 -4.19
N ASN A 65 -10.06 7.88 -5.19
CA ASN A 65 -11.45 8.24 -5.47
C ASN A 65 -12.42 7.48 -4.56
N ARG A 66 -12.22 6.17 -4.45
CA ARG A 66 -13.06 5.26 -3.65
C ARG A 66 -12.14 4.31 -2.87
N MET A 67 -12.53 3.98 -1.65
CA MET A 67 -11.81 3.04 -0.82
C MET A 67 -12.82 2.21 -0.02
N ASP A 68 -12.58 0.91 0.07
CA ASP A 68 -13.26 0.00 0.98
C ASP A 68 -12.25 -0.66 1.94
N THR A 69 -12.71 -1.63 2.71
CA THR A 69 -11.87 -2.35 3.68
C THR A 69 -10.66 -3.02 3.02
N ALA A 70 -10.79 -3.57 1.81
CA ALA A 70 -9.69 -4.21 1.10
C ALA A 70 -8.61 -3.19 0.71
N GLY A 71 -9.02 -2.02 0.20
CA GLY A 71 -8.11 -0.92 -0.09
C GLY A 71 -7.42 -0.39 1.16
N ALA A 72 -8.16 -0.20 2.25
CA ALA A 72 -7.61 0.24 3.52
C ALA A 72 -6.56 -0.75 4.09
N LEU A 73 -6.81 -2.05 3.96
CA LEU A 73 -5.86 -3.11 4.37
C LEU A 73 -4.56 -3.05 3.57
N LEU A 74 -4.60 -2.77 2.27
CA LEU A 74 -3.39 -2.65 1.46
C LEU A 74 -2.57 -1.41 1.80
N ILE A 75 -3.23 -0.28 2.09
CA ILE A 75 -2.54 0.94 2.53
C ILE A 75 -1.88 0.72 3.90
N GLU A 76 -2.59 0.06 4.80
CA GLU A 76 -2.04 -0.30 6.11
C GLU A 76 -0.86 -1.27 5.99
N LYS A 77 -0.93 -2.22 5.07
CA LYS A 77 0.19 -3.13 4.76
C LYS A 77 1.42 -2.37 4.24
N LEU A 78 1.23 -1.34 3.41
CA LEU A 78 2.31 -0.45 2.99
C LEU A 78 2.93 0.29 4.17
N GLU A 79 2.12 0.93 5.00
CA GLU A 79 2.58 1.68 6.16
C GLU A 79 3.38 0.79 7.12
N ARG A 80 2.82 -0.34 7.54
CA ARG A 80 3.50 -1.28 8.43
C ARG A 80 4.75 -1.89 7.83
N GLY A 81 4.69 -2.31 6.58
CA GLY A 81 5.83 -2.93 5.93
C GLY A 81 7.03 -2.01 5.85
N PHE A 82 6.84 -0.72 5.62
CA PHE A 82 7.93 0.26 5.70
C PHE A 82 8.35 0.56 7.13
N ALA A 83 7.40 0.69 8.06
CA ALA A 83 7.71 0.93 9.47
C ALA A 83 8.52 -0.23 10.08
N GLU A 84 8.24 -1.47 9.72
CA GLU A 84 9.00 -2.67 10.14
C GLU A 84 10.44 -2.65 9.62
N LYS A 85 10.70 -1.98 8.50
CA LYS A 85 12.04 -1.73 7.96
C LYS A 85 12.76 -0.53 8.60
N GLY A 86 12.14 0.12 9.57
CA GLY A 86 12.70 1.31 10.23
C GLY A 86 12.54 2.60 9.43
N VAL A 87 11.65 2.62 8.45
CA VAL A 87 11.32 3.81 7.67
C VAL A 87 10.26 4.62 8.40
N ASP A 88 10.44 5.93 8.47
CA ASP A 88 9.43 6.84 8.98
C ASP A 88 8.34 7.04 7.92
N VAL A 89 7.10 6.66 8.25
CA VAL A 89 5.98 6.68 7.30
C VAL A 89 4.90 7.62 7.78
N ASN A 90 4.53 8.55 6.91
CA ASN A 90 3.40 9.43 7.10
C ASN A 90 2.30 9.12 6.08
N VAL A 91 1.06 8.97 6.52
CA VAL A 91 -0.11 8.80 5.64
C VAL A 91 -0.85 10.14 5.58
N ASP A 92 -0.97 10.70 4.39
CA ASP A 92 -1.54 12.01 4.15
C ASP A 92 -2.60 12.00 3.05
N GLY A 93 -3.53 12.95 3.11
CA GLY A 93 -4.52 13.20 2.07
C GLY A 93 -5.73 12.25 2.05
N LEU A 94 -5.94 11.42 3.09
CA LEU A 94 -7.16 10.64 3.19
C LEU A 94 -8.37 11.55 3.42
N ARG A 95 -9.38 11.44 2.56
CA ARG A 95 -10.66 12.12 2.76
C ARG A 95 -11.33 11.63 4.03
N GLN A 96 -12.14 12.46 4.67
CA GLN A 96 -12.72 12.20 5.99
C GLN A 96 -13.36 10.81 6.14
N GLY A 97 -14.17 10.35 5.18
CA GLY A 97 -14.77 9.02 5.21
C GLY A 97 -13.74 7.88 5.08
N ASN A 98 -12.75 8.06 4.21
CA ASN A 98 -11.67 7.09 4.01
C ASN A 98 -10.73 7.06 5.23
N GLY A 99 -10.48 8.20 5.86
CA GLY A 99 -9.70 8.28 7.08
C GLY A 99 -10.33 7.51 8.24
N ALA A 100 -11.63 7.68 8.46
CA ALA A 100 -12.36 6.94 9.50
C ALA A 100 -12.34 5.42 9.27
N LEU A 101 -12.49 4.98 8.01
CA LEU A 101 -12.37 3.57 7.63
C LEU A 101 -10.96 3.04 7.87
N PHE A 102 -9.95 3.78 7.46
CA PHE A 102 -8.55 3.41 7.64
C PHE A 102 -8.20 3.25 9.13
N ASP A 103 -8.63 4.18 9.96
CA ASP A 103 -8.44 4.11 11.42
C ASP A 103 -9.17 2.92 12.05
N ALA A 104 -10.35 2.58 11.54
CA ALA A 104 -11.11 1.40 12.02
C ALA A 104 -10.37 0.10 11.67
N VAL A 105 -9.84 -0.03 10.45
CA VAL A 105 -9.04 -1.17 10.02
C VAL A 105 -7.77 -1.30 10.86
N ARG A 106 -7.04 -0.20 11.06
CA ARG A 106 -5.83 -0.17 11.88
C ARG A 106 -6.11 -0.66 13.30
N ARG A 107 -7.15 -0.15 13.96
CA ARG A 107 -7.54 -0.59 15.32
C ARG A 107 -7.90 -2.08 15.38
N SER A 108 -8.61 -2.59 14.37
CA SER A 108 -8.96 -4.00 14.27
C SER A 108 -7.73 -4.90 14.25
N LEU A 109 -6.75 -4.55 13.42
CA LEU A 109 -5.49 -5.29 13.30
C LEU A 109 -4.63 -5.22 14.58
N ASP A 110 -4.69 -4.12 15.31
CA ASP A 110 -3.96 -3.96 16.58
C ASP A 110 -4.60 -4.81 17.70
N MET A 111 -5.92 -5.01 17.67
CA MET A 111 -6.64 -5.84 18.64
C MET A 111 -6.40 -7.35 18.41
N GLU A 112 -6.14 -7.79 17.19
CA GLU A 112 -5.90 -9.19 16.86
C GLU A 112 -4.47 -9.65 17.20
N ARG A 113 -3.56 -8.76 17.53
CA ARG A 113 -2.23 -9.11 17.98
C ARG A 113 -2.22 -9.36 19.49
N PRO A 114 -1.97 -10.60 19.97
CA PRO A 114 -1.56 -10.78 21.35
C PRO A 114 -0.27 -9.97 21.53
N THR A 115 -0.24 -9.09 22.53
CA THR A 115 0.88 -8.24 22.86
C THR A 115 2.16 -9.09 22.91
N PRO A 116 3.13 -8.95 21.99
CA PRO A 116 4.39 -9.64 22.18
C PRO A 116 5.11 -8.92 23.30
N GLU A 117 5.31 -9.62 24.43
CA GLU A 117 6.29 -9.20 25.40
C GLU A 117 7.57 -8.82 24.68
N LYS A 118 8.10 -7.62 24.99
CA LYS A 118 9.36 -7.10 24.48
C LYS A 118 10.51 -8.09 24.80
N LYS A 119 10.68 -9.13 24.02
CA LYS A 119 11.96 -9.81 23.93
C LYS A 119 12.77 -9.13 22.84
N ARG A 120 13.66 -8.23 23.26
CA ARG A 120 14.80 -7.80 22.45
C ARG A 120 15.58 -9.05 22.06
N GLY A 121 15.51 -9.47 20.81
CA GLY A 121 16.32 -10.56 20.30
C GLY A 121 15.81 -11.04 18.94
N ASN A 122 16.52 -10.70 17.89
CA ASN A 122 16.54 -11.38 16.58
C ASN A 122 15.20 -11.58 15.84
N PHE A 123 14.37 -10.53 15.79
CA PHE A 123 13.09 -10.56 15.07
C PHE A 123 13.21 -10.41 13.53
N VAL A 124 14.42 -10.18 13.02
CA VAL A 124 14.63 -9.87 11.59
C VAL A 124 14.50 -11.10 10.68
N LEU A 125 14.61 -12.31 11.22
CA LEU A 125 14.63 -13.54 10.39
C LEU A 125 13.30 -14.32 10.33
N ASN A 126 12.38 -14.14 11.29
CA ASN A 126 11.15 -14.93 11.32
C ASN A 126 9.94 -14.28 10.62
N GLY A 127 10.01 -12.99 10.32
CA GLY A 127 8.96 -12.29 9.56
C GLY A 127 8.96 -12.60 8.07
N LEU A 128 10.10 -13.08 7.54
CA LEU A 128 10.25 -13.40 6.12
C LEU A 128 9.67 -14.78 5.74
N GLU A 129 9.55 -15.71 6.68
CA GLU A 129 9.02 -17.06 6.37
C GLU A 129 7.49 -17.08 6.17
N GLY A 130 6.75 -16.18 6.79
CA GLY A 130 5.30 -16.07 6.61
C GLY A 130 4.89 -15.45 5.28
N LEU A 131 5.73 -14.60 4.70
CA LEU A 131 5.51 -13.92 3.42
C LEU A 131 5.93 -14.77 2.20
N GLY A 132 6.84 -15.73 2.40
CA GLY A 132 7.41 -16.56 1.33
C GLY A 132 6.46 -17.60 0.72
N ARG A 133 5.34 -17.91 1.35
CA ARG A 133 4.39 -18.93 0.85
C ARG A 133 3.36 -18.40 -0.16
N TRP A 134 3.27 -17.11 -0.33
CA TRP A 134 2.27 -16.48 -1.22
C TRP A 134 2.83 -16.04 -2.57
N VAL A 135 4.13 -16.19 -2.82
CA VAL A 135 4.83 -15.65 -4.00
C VAL A 135 5.04 -16.69 -5.12
N VAL A 136 4.41 -17.85 -5.09
CA VAL A 136 4.56 -18.81 -6.20
C VAL A 136 3.34 -18.75 -7.13
N GLY A 137 3.36 -17.83 -8.07
CA GLY A 137 2.42 -17.83 -9.19
C GLY A 137 2.25 -16.48 -9.87
N THR A 138 3.14 -16.10 -10.69
CA THR A 138 3.08 -15.36 -11.94
C THR A 138 4.33 -14.50 -12.15
N ALA A 139 5.42 -15.16 -12.47
CA ALA A 139 6.57 -14.50 -13.09
C ALA A 139 6.25 -14.36 -14.59
N GLY A 140 6.09 -13.15 -15.11
CA GLY A 140 6.07 -13.05 -16.55
C GLY A 140 5.99 -11.68 -17.21
N GLU A 141 5.34 -10.67 -16.69
CA GLU A 141 5.02 -9.52 -17.56
C GLU A 141 5.23 -8.10 -16.96
N PHE A 142 6.08 -7.94 -15.96
CA PHE A 142 6.23 -6.63 -15.29
C PHE A 142 7.63 -6.02 -15.32
N VAL A 143 8.45 -6.36 -16.30
CA VAL A 143 9.80 -5.76 -16.40
C VAL A 143 9.77 -4.31 -16.90
N ASP A 144 8.73 -3.89 -17.61
CA ASP A 144 8.69 -2.57 -18.24
C ASP A 144 8.27 -1.42 -17.30
N GLY A 145 7.59 -1.70 -16.19
CA GLY A 145 7.14 -0.67 -15.23
C GLY A 145 8.23 -0.15 -14.28
N LEU A 146 9.25 -0.96 -14.00
CA LEU A 146 10.35 -0.59 -13.09
C LEU A 146 11.44 0.26 -13.76
N ASN A 147 11.49 0.27 -15.08
CA ASN A 147 12.47 1.08 -15.82
C ASN A 147 12.16 2.58 -15.73
N ILE A 148 10.91 2.95 -15.47
CA ILE A 148 10.51 4.35 -15.30
C ILE A 148 10.93 4.88 -13.91
N LEU A 149 10.88 4.03 -12.87
CA LEU A 149 11.33 4.40 -11.53
C LEU A 149 12.85 4.46 -11.41
N GLY A 150 13.58 3.62 -12.13
CA GLY A 150 15.04 3.63 -12.13
C GLY A 150 15.66 4.85 -12.83
N ALA A 151 15.03 5.34 -13.88
CA ALA A 151 15.53 6.49 -14.65
C ALA A 151 15.31 7.83 -13.93
N SER A 152 14.33 7.92 -13.03
CA SER A 152 14.05 9.14 -12.24
C SER A 152 14.91 9.25 -10.97
N LEU A 153 15.55 8.16 -10.54
CA LEU A 153 16.38 8.13 -9.32
C LEU A 153 17.88 8.43 -9.59
N TYR A 154 18.31 8.44 -10.87
CA TYR A 154 19.68 8.71 -11.31
C TYR A 154 19.70 9.85 -12.34
N GLY A 155 19.15 10.96 -11.99
CA GLY A 155 19.26 12.17 -12.79
C GLY A 155 19.90 13.29 -11.98
#